data_de763d2217f014e7f22b8623ce2d3560
#
_entry.id   de763d2217f014e7f22b8623ce2d3560
#
_cell.length_a   1.000
_cell.length_b   1.000
_cell.length_c   1.000
_cell.angle_alpha   90.00
_cell.angle_beta   90.00
_cell.angle_gamma   90.00
#
_symmetry.space_group_name_H-M   'P 1'
#
loop_
_entity.id
_entity.type
_entity.pdbx_description
1 polymer ?
#
loop_
_entity_poly.entity_id
_entity_poly.type
_entity_poly.pdbx_seq_one_letter_code
_entity_poly.pdbx_strand_id
1 'polypeptide(L)'
;MAAAIALLDEEGVDGLNMRDLGQRLGAAATAVYWHVSSKDNVIALATDAVWAEIAVPPAPRPGMWRPSAEAFARSAYDMVCRHPWLWPAISASFAYGVGMARHQEQTYAIFQAAGFEGRELDGAVNTYSVFIFSASQGVAAAFALRARLKRSGEDAQHLMAELNQRAEAVATAFPALRERMAAHSHAPLSDDDRFAFGLDVVLDGLEARLRKSRALARKTEPTAGQ
;
A
#
# COMPACT_ATOMS: atom_id res chain seq x y z
N MET A 1 20.83 -3.49 6.80
CA MET A 1 19.42 -3.48 6.38
C MET A 1 19.26 -3.30 4.87
N ALA A 2 19.90 -2.30 4.24
CA ALA A 2 19.77 -2.07 2.78
C ALA A 2 19.97 -3.32 1.89
N ALA A 3 20.97 -4.17 2.21
CA ALA A 3 21.20 -5.41 1.47
C ALA A 3 20.04 -6.42 1.58
N ALA A 4 19.34 -6.46 2.73
CA ALA A 4 18.19 -7.32 2.91
C ALA A 4 16.96 -6.80 2.13
N ILE A 5 16.73 -5.48 2.16
CA ILE A 5 15.67 -4.84 1.38
C ILE A 5 15.91 -5.07 -0.12
N ALA A 6 17.12 -4.82 -0.61
CA ALA A 6 17.48 -5.05 -2.02
C ALA A 6 17.24 -6.52 -2.45
N LEU A 7 17.57 -7.49 -1.59
CA LEU A 7 17.32 -8.89 -1.87
C LEU A 7 15.82 -9.24 -1.89
N LEU A 8 15.05 -8.63 -0.98
CA LEU A 8 13.59 -8.77 -0.97
C LEU A 8 12.94 -8.12 -2.20
N ASP A 9 13.46 -6.98 -2.66
CA ASP A 9 12.98 -6.30 -3.88
C ASP A 9 13.25 -7.11 -5.14
N GLU A 10 14.32 -7.91 -5.16
CA GLU A 10 14.68 -8.73 -6.30
C GLU A 10 14.00 -10.10 -6.31
N GLU A 11 13.94 -10.79 -5.16
CA GLU A 11 13.58 -12.20 -5.07
C GLU A 11 12.27 -12.46 -4.27
N GLY A 12 11.77 -11.44 -3.62
CA GLY A 12 10.60 -11.56 -2.73
C GLY A 12 10.89 -12.30 -1.43
N VAL A 13 9.85 -12.43 -0.60
CA VAL A 13 9.92 -13.09 0.72
C VAL A 13 10.38 -14.55 0.60
N ASP A 14 9.84 -15.29 -0.37
CA ASP A 14 10.18 -16.70 -0.56
C ASP A 14 11.63 -16.89 -1.02
N GLY A 15 12.14 -15.98 -1.85
CA GLY A 15 13.52 -16.03 -2.39
C GLY A 15 14.58 -15.54 -1.41
N LEU A 16 14.22 -14.82 -0.34
CA LEU A 16 15.18 -14.40 0.68
C LEU A 16 15.80 -15.63 1.35
N ASN A 17 17.13 -15.71 1.30
CA ASN A 17 17.88 -16.70 2.07
C ASN A 17 19.12 -16.07 2.73
N MET A 18 19.54 -16.65 3.85
CA MET A 18 20.61 -16.09 4.69
C MET A 18 22.00 -16.23 4.07
N ARG A 19 22.18 -17.16 3.13
CA ARG A 19 23.45 -17.36 2.42
C ARG A 19 23.69 -16.21 1.45
N ASP A 20 22.71 -15.87 0.63
CA ASP A 20 22.81 -14.79 -0.34
C ASP A 20 22.89 -13.44 0.35
N LEU A 21 22.19 -13.27 1.48
CA LEU A 21 22.34 -12.10 2.32
C LEU A 21 23.77 -11.97 2.86
N GLY A 22 24.35 -13.07 3.33
CA GLY A 22 25.74 -13.12 3.78
C GLY A 22 26.72 -12.74 2.67
N GLN A 23 26.55 -13.31 1.46
CA GLN A 23 27.39 -12.96 0.30
C GLN A 23 27.32 -11.47 -0.04
N ARG A 24 26.15 -10.86 -0.04
CA ARG A 24 25.97 -9.41 -0.28
C ARG A 24 26.64 -8.54 0.78
N LEU A 25 26.74 -9.03 2.01
CA LEU A 25 27.39 -8.34 3.12
C LEU A 25 28.90 -8.64 3.22
N GLY A 26 29.45 -9.51 2.35
CA GLY A 26 30.83 -9.96 2.44
C GLY A 26 31.10 -10.78 3.71
N ALA A 27 30.09 -11.45 4.27
CA ALA A 27 30.12 -12.18 5.52
C ALA A 27 29.60 -13.62 5.36
N ALA A 28 30.05 -14.53 6.22
CA ALA A 28 29.47 -15.87 6.28
C ALA A 28 28.01 -15.79 6.79
N ALA A 29 27.14 -16.68 6.32
CA ALA A 29 25.73 -16.75 6.76
C ALA A 29 25.62 -16.87 8.29
N THR A 30 26.54 -17.60 8.95
CA THR A 30 26.61 -17.73 10.40
C THR A 30 26.84 -16.40 11.11
N ALA A 31 27.64 -15.49 10.52
CA ALA A 31 27.86 -14.16 11.08
C ALA A 31 26.60 -13.29 11.01
N VAL A 32 25.79 -13.46 9.98
CA VAL A 32 24.48 -12.77 9.88
C VAL A 32 23.54 -13.22 10.99
N TYR A 33 23.50 -14.53 11.29
CA TYR A 33 22.64 -15.07 12.37
C TYR A 33 23.02 -14.56 13.77
N TRP A 34 24.26 -14.08 14.00
CA TRP A 34 24.62 -13.43 15.25
C TRP A 34 23.93 -12.09 15.47
N HIS A 35 23.53 -11.42 14.39
CA HIS A 35 22.86 -10.11 14.43
C HIS A 35 21.34 -10.21 14.28
N VAL A 36 20.87 -11.26 13.59
CA VAL A 36 19.44 -11.48 13.34
C VAL A 36 19.11 -12.95 13.59
N SER A 37 18.18 -13.20 14.50
CA SER A 37 17.91 -14.55 15.00
C SER A 37 17.31 -15.51 13.96
N SER A 38 16.65 -14.98 12.93
CA SER A 38 15.97 -15.79 11.91
C SER A 38 15.74 -14.99 10.62
N LYS A 39 15.34 -15.68 9.55
CA LYS A 39 14.84 -15.08 8.31
C LYS A 39 13.64 -14.17 8.59
N ASP A 40 12.71 -14.63 9.42
CA ASP A 40 11.50 -13.85 9.76
C ASP A 40 11.84 -12.56 10.50
N ASN A 41 12.88 -12.58 11.35
CA ASN A 41 13.37 -11.38 12.01
C ASN A 41 13.98 -10.37 11.00
N VAL A 42 14.71 -10.86 9.98
CA VAL A 42 15.20 -10.00 8.89
C VAL A 42 14.04 -9.35 8.15
N ILE A 43 13.00 -10.15 7.81
CA ILE A 43 11.80 -9.66 7.12
C ILE A 43 11.09 -8.61 7.97
N ALA A 44 10.90 -8.86 9.26
CA ALA A 44 10.25 -7.92 10.18
C ALA A 44 11.02 -6.59 10.28
N LEU A 45 12.35 -6.64 10.41
CA LEU A 45 13.19 -5.45 10.46
C LEU A 45 13.21 -4.71 9.11
N ALA A 46 13.21 -5.43 7.99
CA ALA A 46 13.13 -4.82 6.66
C ALA A 46 11.75 -4.15 6.46
N THR A 47 10.68 -4.82 6.88
CA THR A 47 9.32 -4.29 6.88
C THR A 47 9.24 -2.96 7.63
N ASP A 48 9.76 -2.90 8.87
CA ASP A 48 9.76 -1.66 9.66
C ASP A 48 10.63 -0.56 9.02
N ALA A 49 11.74 -0.93 8.40
CA ALA A 49 12.63 0.03 7.75
C ALA A 49 11.98 0.68 6.52
N VAL A 50 11.25 -0.06 5.68
CA VAL A 50 10.58 0.52 4.51
C VAL A 50 9.39 1.41 4.89
N TRP A 51 8.70 1.15 6.01
CA TRP A 51 7.71 2.07 6.55
C TRP A 51 8.30 3.45 6.87
N ALA A 52 9.57 3.51 7.28
CA ALA A 52 10.25 4.77 7.56
C ALA A 52 10.60 5.58 6.31
N GLU A 53 10.48 5.01 5.11
CA GLU A 53 10.68 5.71 3.83
C GLU A 53 9.50 6.60 3.44
N ILE A 54 8.32 6.40 4.06
CA ILE A 54 7.16 7.24 3.79
C ILE A 54 7.45 8.67 4.24
N ALA A 55 7.43 9.59 3.29
CA ALA A 55 7.64 11.00 3.58
C ALA A 55 6.49 11.53 4.44
N VAL A 56 6.83 12.00 5.63
CA VAL A 56 5.85 12.61 6.55
C VAL A 56 5.68 14.08 6.15
N PRO A 57 4.47 14.51 5.70
CA PRO A 57 4.22 15.90 5.39
C PRO A 57 4.34 16.76 6.67
N PRO A 58 4.59 18.06 6.53
CA PRO A 58 4.50 18.98 7.67
C PRO A 58 3.14 18.85 8.37
N ALA A 59 3.12 19.10 9.68
CA ALA A 59 1.88 19.07 10.45
C ALA A 59 0.77 19.86 9.72
N PRO A 60 -0.39 19.25 9.47
CA PRO A 60 -1.42 19.89 8.68
C PRO A 60 -1.97 21.10 9.40
N ARG A 61 -2.02 22.25 8.70
CA ARG A 61 -2.68 23.45 9.21
C ARG A 61 -4.21 23.26 9.13
N PRO A 62 -4.99 23.92 9.98
CA PRO A 62 -6.43 23.94 9.86
C PRO A 62 -6.86 24.26 8.42
N GLY A 63 -7.72 23.44 7.82
CA GLY A 63 -8.18 23.59 6.43
C GLY A 63 -7.22 23.06 5.35
N MET A 64 -6.01 22.63 5.68
CA MET A 64 -5.00 22.09 4.75
C MET A 64 -4.80 20.57 4.89
N TRP A 65 -5.75 19.86 5.47
CA TRP A 65 -5.65 18.42 5.68
C TRP A 65 -5.60 17.62 4.37
N ARG A 66 -6.40 18.03 3.35
CA ARG A 66 -6.51 17.31 2.09
C ARG A 66 -5.19 17.22 1.33
N PRO A 67 -4.46 18.32 1.06
CA PRO A 67 -3.14 18.21 0.44
C PRO A 67 -2.15 17.36 1.24
N SER A 68 -2.21 17.38 2.56
CA SER A 68 -1.38 16.53 3.42
C SER A 68 -1.76 15.06 3.28
N ALA A 69 -3.06 14.74 3.22
CA ALA A 69 -3.55 13.39 2.98
C ALA A 69 -3.14 12.89 1.58
N GLU A 70 -3.27 13.71 0.54
CA GLU A 70 -2.87 13.37 -0.83
C GLU A 70 -1.37 13.06 -0.92
N ALA A 71 -0.52 13.94 -0.39
CA ALA A 71 0.93 13.76 -0.40
C ALA A 71 1.36 12.51 0.40
N PHE A 72 0.73 12.28 1.55
CA PHE A 72 1.03 11.14 2.39
C PHE A 72 0.56 9.82 1.77
N ALA A 73 -0.63 9.79 1.17
CA ALA A 73 -1.15 8.64 0.43
C ALA A 73 -0.24 8.27 -0.75
N ARG A 74 0.20 9.28 -1.53
CA ARG A 74 1.11 9.08 -2.66
C ARG A 74 2.42 8.47 -2.18
N SER A 75 3.04 9.03 -1.14
CA SER A 75 4.29 8.51 -0.59
C SER A 75 4.16 7.08 -0.08
N ALA A 76 3.03 6.74 0.58
CA ALA A 76 2.77 5.38 1.05
C ALA A 76 2.56 4.41 -0.13
N TYR A 77 1.78 4.80 -1.13
CA TYR A 77 1.56 4.01 -2.34
C TYR A 77 2.88 3.76 -3.09
N ASP A 78 3.67 4.80 -3.31
CA ASP A 78 4.97 4.70 -3.99
C ASP A 78 5.94 3.79 -3.24
N MET A 79 5.93 3.84 -1.91
CA MET A 79 6.73 2.94 -1.08
C MET A 79 6.32 1.48 -1.29
N VAL A 80 5.04 1.15 -1.25
CA VAL A 80 4.57 -0.23 -1.49
C VAL A 80 4.84 -0.69 -2.92
N CYS A 81 4.76 0.21 -3.91
CA CYS A 81 5.11 -0.11 -5.30
C CYS A 81 6.62 -0.40 -5.47
N ARG A 82 7.48 0.29 -4.73
CA ARG A 82 8.92 -0.01 -4.69
C ARG A 82 9.24 -1.32 -3.98
N HIS A 83 8.47 -1.67 -2.95
CA HIS A 83 8.68 -2.83 -2.09
C HIS A 83 7.47 -3.79 -2.10
N PRO A 84 7.14 -4.37 -3.27
CA PRO A 84 5.91 -5.14 -3.43
C PRO A 84 5.87 -6.43 -2.59
N TRP A 85 7.02 -6.88 -2.09
CA TRP A 85 7.14 -7.97 -1.12
C TRP A 85 6.56 -7.64 0.27
N LEU A 86 6.26 -6.36 0.52
CA LEU A 86 5.69 -5.92 1.80
C LEU A 86 4.34 -6.59 2.08
N TRP A 87 3.49 -6.79 1.06
CA TRP A 87 2.20 -7.45 1.20
C TRP A 87 2.28 -8.88 1.75
N PRO A 88 3.03 -9.81 1.12
CA PRO A 88 3.20 -11.13 1.68
C PRO A 88 3.91 -11.11 3.03
N ALA A 89 4.83 -10.17 3.28
CA ALA A 89 5.50 -10.05 4.57
C ALA A 89 4.54 -9.69 5.70
N ILE A 90 3.67 -8.70 5.51
CA ILE A 90 2.65 -8.30 6.50
C ILE A 90 1.63 -9.41 6.73
N SER A 91 1.23 -10.12 5.67
CA SER A 91 0.25 -11.21 5.75
C SER A 91 0.79 -12.44 6.49
N ALA A 92 2.09 -12.68 6.43
CA ALA A 92 2.74 -13.83 7.06
C ALA A 92 3.16 -13.58 8.51
N SER A 93 3.41 -12.32 8.88
CA SER A 93 3.87 -11.97 10.22
C SER A 93 3.25 -10.65 10.67
N PHE A 94 2.76 -10.61 11.91
CA PHE A 94 2.26 -9.38 12.52
C PHE A 94 3.46 -8.52 12.98
N ALA A 95 4.23 -8.00 12.00
CA ALA A 95 5.37 -7.14 12.28
C ALA A 95 4.85 -5.70 12.53
N TYR A 96 4.77 -5.31 13.80
CA TYR A 96 4.41 -3.97 14.22
C TYR A 96 5.65 -3.31 14.82
N GLY A 97 6.21 -2.34 14.12
CA GLY A 97 7.41 -1.62 14.51
C GLY A 97 7.21 -0.11 14.61
N VAL A 98 8.29 0.60 14.87
CA VAL A 98 8.30 2.05 15.03
C VAL A 98 7.93 2.76 13.71
N GLY A 99 8.35 2.21 12.55
CA GLY A 99 8.02 2.74 11.24
C GLY A 99 6.51 2.72 10.99
N MET A 100 5.87 1.58 11.23
CA MET A 100 4.42 1.44 11.10
C MET A 100 3.65 2.31 12.11
N ALA A 101 4.11 2.37 13.37
CA ALA A 101 3.50 3.22 14.38
C ALA A 101 3.54 4.71 13.98
N ARG A 102 4.67 5.17 13.43
CA ARG A 102 4.81 6.54 12.92
C ARG A 102 3.86 6.83 11.76
N HIS A 103 3.69 5.87 10.84
CA HIS A 103 2.73 6.00 9.74
C HIS A 103 1.30 6.14 10.28
N GLN A 104 0.90 5.31 11.24
CA GLN A 104 -0.43 5.38 11.85
C GLN A 104 -0.64 6.71 12.59
N GLU A 105 0.31 7.13 13.42
CA GLU A 105 0.27 8.41 14.14
C GLU A 105 0.06 9.58 13.17
N GLN A 106 0.81 9.61 12.07
CA GLN A 106 0.66 10.66 11.06
C GLN A 106 -0.71 10.62 10.38
N THR A 107 -1.23 9.43 10.10
CA THR A 107 -2.57 9.29 9.52
C THR A 107 -3.64 9.85 10.46
N TYR A 108 -3.59 9.50 11.74
CA TYR A 108 -4.49 10.05 12.75
C TYR A 108 -4.36 11.57 12.84
N ALA A 109 -3.15 12.12 12.89
CA ALA A 109 -2.91 13.56 12.98
C ALA A 109 -3.52 14.35 11.80
N ILE A 110 -3.43 13.81 10.58
CA ILE A 110 -4.03 14.42 9.39
C ILE A 110 -5.55 14.52 9.53
N PHE A 111 -6.22 13.44 9.92
CA PHE A 111 -7.68 13.41 10.01
C PHE A 111 -8.24 14.12 11.26
N GLN A 112 -7.49 14.13 12.36
CA GLN A 112 -7.80 14.98 13.51
C GLN A 112 -7.74 16.48 13.14
N ALA A 113 -6.71 16.89 12.40
CA ALA A 113 -6.60 18.27 11.90
C ALA A 113 -7.71 18.63 10.90
N ALA A 114 -8.29 17.64 10.19
CA ALA A 114 -9.49 17.82 9.38
C ALA A 114 -10.73 18.09 10.24
N GLY A 115 -10.73 17.66 11.51
CA GLY A 115 -11.85 17.77 12.44
C GLY A 115 -12.69 16.50 12.57
N PHE A 116 -12.14 15.34 12.21
CA PHE A 116 -12.74 14.06 12.55
C PHE A 116 -12.46 13.70 14.00
N GLU A 117 -13.43 13.13 14.70
CA GLU A 117 -13.35 12.73 16.10
C GLU A 117 -14.00 11.38 16.35
N GLY A 118 -13.58 10.69 17.41
CA GLY A 118 -14.15 9.43 17.87
C GLY A 118 -14.29 8.39 16.75
N ARG A 119 -15.45 7.74 16.64
CA ARG A 119 -15.71 6.68 15.66
C ARG A 119 -15.61 7.15 14.21
N GLU A 120 -15.88 8.42 13.92
CA GLU A 120 -15.73 8.95 12.56
C GLU A 120 -14.26 9.12 12.18
N LEU A 121 -13.38 9.45 13.15
CA LEU A 121 -11.94 9.45 12.94
C LEU A 121 -11.42 8.05 12.62
N ASP A 122 -11.80 7.04 13.41
CA ASP A 122 -11.41 5.65 13.15
C ASP A 122 -11.88 5.18 11.77
N GLY A 123 -13.12 5.51 11.42
CA GLY A 123 -13.70 5.20 10.11
C GLY A 123 -12.96 5.87 8.94
N ALA A 124 -12.59 7.14 9.10
CA ALA A 124 -11.84 7.89 8.09
C ALA A 124 -10.43 7.32 7.89
N VAL A 125 -9.70 7.10 8.98
CA VAL A 125 -8.37 6.49 8.96
C VAL A 125 -8.39 5.11 8.33
N ASN A 126 -9.36 4.25 8.72
CA ASN A 126 -9.49 2.91 8.14
C ASN A 126 -9.80 2.96 6.64
N THR A 127 -10.78 3.76 6.23
CA THR A 127 -11.17 3.88 4.81
C THR A 127 -10.01 4.33 3.94
N TYR A 128 -9.30 5.36 4.38
CA TYR A 128 -8.12 5.89 3.70
C TYR A 128 -6.99 4.87 3.60
N SER A 129 -6.63 4.22 4.70
CA SER A 129 -5.55 3.24 4.74
C SER A 129 -5.86 2.00 3.89
N VAL A 130 -7.07 1.44 4.02
CA VAL A 130 -7.51 0.29 3.22
C VAL A 130 -7.45 0.60 1.73
N PHE A 131 -7.88 1.80 1.31
CA PHE A 131 -7.79 2.20 -0.09
C PHE A 131 -6.34 2.19 -0.58
N ILE A 132 -5.41 2.86 0.12
CA ILE A 132 -4.00 2.97 -0.31
C ILE A 132 -3.37 1.59 -0.47
N PHE A 133 -3.54 0.73 0.52
CA PHE A 133 -2.94 -0.59 0.50
C PHE A 133 -3.60 -1.51 -0.53
N SER A 134 -4.92 -1.47 -0.68
CA SER A 134 -5.63 -2.29 -1.68
C SER A 134 -5.27 -1.87 -3.11
N ALA A 135 -5.07 -0.59 -3.37
CA ALA A 135 -4.69 -0.08 -4.69
C ALA A 135 -3.33 -0.63 -5.18
N SER A 136 -2.42 -0.96 -4.26
CA SER A 136 -1.09 -1.52 -4.59
C SER A 136 -1.07 -3.04 -4.77
N GLN A 137 -2.18 -3.76 -4.47
CA GLN A 137 -2.22 -5.23 -4.54
C GLN A 137 -1.91 -5.79 -5.93
N GLY A 138 -2.34 -5.10 -7.00
CA GLY A 138 -2.05 -5.52 -8.38
C GLY A 138 -0.55 -5.56 -8.67
N VAL A 139 0.17 -4.54 -8.23
CA VAL A 139 1.64 -4.45 -8.36
C VAL A 139 2.32 -5.58 -7.58
N ALA A 140 1.88 -5.81 -6.33
CA ALA A 140 2.42 -6.86 -5.49
C ALA A 140 2.17 -8.27 -6.07
N ALA A 141 0.96 -8.53 -6.60
CA ALA A 141 0.62 -9.79 -7.23
C ALA A 141 1.44 -10.06 -8.51
N ALA A 142 1.63 -9.04 -9.36
CA ALA A 142 2.46 -9.13 -10.55
C ALA A 142 3.93 -9.41 -10.21
N PHE A 143 4.45 -8.75 -9.18
CA PHE A 143 5.80 -9.00 -8.67
C PHE A 143 5.96 -10.44 -8.16
N ALA A 144 5.06 -10.91 -7.30
CA ALA A 144 5.11 -12.26 -6.74
C ALA A 144 5.07 -13.32 -7.84
N LEU A 145 4.22 -13.13 -8.86
CA LEU A 145 4.15 -14.02 -10.02
C LEU A 145 5.47 -14.05 -10.78
N ARG A 146 6.06 -12.90 -11.10
CA ARG A 146 7.36 -12.80 -11.81
C ARG A 146 8.49 -13.48 -11.03
N ALA A 147 8.58 -13.21 -9.72
CA ALA A 147 9.58 -13.82 -8.86
C ALA A 147 9.44 -15.35 -8.80
N ARG A 148 8.20 -15.86 -8.76
CA ARG A 148 7.92 -17.30 -8.81
C ARG A 148 8.36 -17.91 -10.13
N LEU A 149 7.98 -17.31 -11.26
CA LEU A 149 8.32 -17.82 -12.60
C LEU A 149 9.83 -17.80 -12.84
N LYS A 150 10.53 -16.76 -12.39
CA LYS A 150 11.99 -16.68 -12.43
C LYS A 150 12.63 -17.87 -11.70
N ARG A 151 12.10 -18.26 -10.52
CA ARG A 151 12.63 -19.40 -9.74
C ARG A 151 12.29 -20.76 -10.36
N SER A 152 11.10 -20.90 -10.97
CA SER A 152 10.70 -22.18 -11.63
C SER A 152 11.32 -22.36 -13.02
N GLY A 153 11.87 -21.30 -13.61
CA GLY A 153 12.37 -21.34 -15.00
C GLY A 153 11.26 -21.36 -16.05
N GLU A 154 10.02 -21.06 -15.67
CA GLU A 154 8.88 -21.00 -16.57
C GLU A 154 8.90 -19.70 -17.38
N ASP A 155 8.44 -19.77 -18.63
CA ASP A 155 8.31 -18.59 -19.50
C ASP A 155 7.14 -17.70 -19.04
N ALA A 156 7.50 -16.59 -18.43
CA ALA A 156 6.52 -15.61 -17.95
C ALA A 156 5.67 -15.02 -19.09
N GLN A 157 6.24 -14.84 -20.28
CA GLN A 157 5.51 -14.26 -21.42
C GLN A 157 4.47 -15.25 -21.92
N HIS A 158 4.84 -16.52 -22.02
CA HIS A 158 3.92 -17.58 -22.46
C HIS A 158 2.74 -17.72 -21.48
N LEU A 159 3.02 -17.80 -20.17
CA LEU A 159 1.96 -17.91 -19.16
C LEU A 159 1.03 -16.70 -19.17
N MET A 160 1.56 -15.49 -19.28
CA MET A 160 0.74 -14.28 -19.35
C MET A 160 -0.15 -14.26 -20.60
N ALA A 161 0.37 -14.69 -21.74
CA ALA A 161 -0.42 -14.82 -22.98
C ALA A 161 -1.58 -15.81 -22.81
N GLU A 162 -1.32 -17.00 -22.22
CA GLU A 162 -2.36 -17.98 -21.93
C GLU A 162 -3.43 -17.43 -20.96
N LEU A 163 -3.02 -16.74 -19.89
CA LEU A 163 -3.95 -16.15 -18.93
C LEU A 163 -4.84 -15.08 -19.58
N ASN A 164 -4.26 -14.23 -20.42
CA ASN A 164 -5.02 -13.22 -21.17
C ASN A 164 -6.01 -13.87 -22.14
N GLN A 165 -5.59 -14.88 -22.89
CA GLN A 165 -6.48 -15.62 -23.81
C GLN A 165 -7.66 -16.27 -23.07
N ARG A 166 -7.40 -16.87 -21.91
CA ARG A 166 -8.48 -17.42 -21.06
C ARG A 166 -9.43 -16.35 -20.56
N ALA A 167 -8.89 -15.20 -20.12
CA ALA A 167 -9.71 -14.08 -19.67
C ALA A 167 -10.60 -13.53 -20.80
N GLU A 168 -10.07 -13.38 -21.99
CA GLU A 168 -10.82 -12.97 -23.19
C GLU A 168 -11.93 -13.98 -23.52
N ALA A 169 -11.61 -15.28 -23.53
CA ALA A 169 -12.58 -16.33 -23.79
C ALA A 169 -13.74 -16.30 -22.79
N VAL A 170 -13.43 -16.13 -21.49
CA VAL A 170 -14.47 -16.01 -20.44
C VAL A 170 -15.28 -14.72 -20.63
N ALA A 171 -14.66 -13.62 -20.97
CA ALA A 171 -15.31 -12.31 -21.13
C ALA A 171 -16.34 -12.30 -22.25
N THR A 172 -16.26 -13.24 -23.24
CA THR A 172 -17.26 -13.32 -24.34
C THR A 172 -18.69 -13.49 -23.84
N ALA A 173 -18.89 -14.17 -22.72
CA ALA A 173 -20.20 -14.40 -22.10
C ALA A 173 -20.74 -13.19 -21.33
N PHE A 174 -19.91 -12.13 -21.11
CA PHE A 174 -20.23 -10.98 -20.27
C PHE A 174 -20.12 -9.68 -21.07
N PRO A 175 -21.23 -9.14 -21.62
CA PRO A 175 -21.19 -8.02 -22.57
C PRO A 175 -20.45 -6.78 -22.06
N ALA A 176 -20.73 -6.33 -20.84
CA ALA A 176 -20.09 -5.15 -20.24
C ALA A 176 -18.57 -5.36 -20.04
N LEU A 177 -18.17 -6.57 -19.61
CA LEU A 177 -16.76 -6.89 -19.44
C LEU A 177 -16.01 -6.91 -20.78
N ARG A 178 -16.61 -7.55 -21.79
CA ARG A 178 -16.05 -7.60 -23.15
C ARG A 178 -15.85 -6.21 -23.74
N GLU A 179 -16.86 -5.34 -23.63
CA GLU A 179 -16.77 -3.93 -24.09
C GLU A 179 -15.64 -3.19 -23.37
N ARG A 180 -15.53 -3.36 -22.05
CA ARG A 180 -14.46 -2.72 -21.25
C ARG A 180 -13.09 -3.25 -21.59
N MET A 181 -12.92 -4.54 -21.81
CA MET A 181 -11.65 -5.14 -22.21
C MET A 181 -11.21 -4.61 -23.59
N ALA A 182 -12.12 -4.54 -24.55
CA ALA A 182 -11.83 -3.97 -25.87
C ALA A 182 -11.42 -2.49 -25.77
N ALA A 183 -12.13 -1.69 -24.99
CA ALA A 183 -11.79 -0.29 -24.76
C ALA A 183 -10.43 -0.14 -24.05
N HIS A 184 -10.15 -0.98 -23.07
CA HIS A 184 -8.89 -0.96 -22.30
C HIS A 184 -7.66 -1.30 -23.19
N SER A 185 -7.81 -2.18 -24.16
CA SER A 185 -6.75 -2.52 -25.12
C SER A 185 -6.31 -1.30 -25.96
N HIS A 186 -7.19 -0.31 -26.16
CA HIS A 186 -6.89 0.90 -26.94
C HIS A 186 -6.40 2.07 -26.08
N ALA A 187 -6.82 2.14 -24.80
CA ALA A 187 -6.46 3.23 -23.89
C ALA A 187 -6.40 2.69 -22.44
N PRO A 188 -5.35 1.95 -22.06
CA PRO A 188 -5.21 1.44 -20.72
C PRO A 188 -4.99 2.59 -19.73
N LEU A 189 -5.79 2.61 -18.64
CA LEU A 189 -5.48 3.45 -17.49
C LEU A 189 -4.22 2.91 -16.81
N SER A 190 -3.25 3.77 -16.53
CA SER A 190 -2.09 3.41 -15.72
C SER A 190 -2.51 3.09 -14.28
N ASP A 191 -1.67 2.38 -13.54
CA ASP A 191 -1.91 2.13 -12.12
C ASP A 191 -1.91 3.44 -11.31
N ASP A 192 -1.11 4.41 -11.73
CA ASP A 192 -1.08 5.76 -11.15
C ASP A 192 -2.39 6.53 -11.38
N ASP A 193 -2.97 6.47 -12.59
CA ASP A 193 -4.25 7.12 -12.88
C ASP A 193 -5.38 6.49 -12.07
N ARG A 194 -5.37 5.15 -11.92
CA ARG A 194 -6.34 4.42 -11.09
C ARG A 194 -6.22 4.82 -9.63
N PHE A 195 -4.98 4.90 -9.14
CA PHE A 195 -4.72 5.33 -7.77
C PHE A 195 -5.18 6.77 -7.54
N ALA A 196 -4.80 7.70 -8.42
CA ALA A 196 -5.17 9.11 -8.32
C ALA A 196 -6.69 9.30 -8.31
N PHE A 197 -7.40 8.68 -9.25
CA PHE A 197 -8.86 8.72 -9.31
C PHE A 197 -9.52 8.17 -8.03
N GLY A 198 -9.06 7.01 -7.57
CA GLY A 198 -9.63 6.40 -6.37
C GLY A 198 -9.35 7.20 -5.11
N LEU A 199 -8.16 7.80 -4.99
CA LEU A 199 -7.80 8.67 -3.88
C LEU A 199 -8.70 9.91 -3.83
N ASP A 200 -8.94 10.57 -4.97
CA ASP A 200 -9.84 11.71 -5.06
C ASP A 200 -11.26 11.35 -4.61
N VAL A 201 -11.79 10.22 -5.07
CA VAL A 201 -13.12 9.74 -4.67
C VAL A 201 -13.19 9.49 -3.16
N VAL A 202 -12.16 8.88 -2.57
CA VAL A 202 -12.11 8.63 -1.13
C VAL A 202 -12.07 9.96 -0.35
N LEU A 203 -11.21 10.89 -0.75
CA LEU A 203 -11.06 12.18 -0.07
C LEU A 203 -12.31 13.05 -0.22
N ASP A 204 -12.96 13.06 -1.38
CA ASP A 204 -14.24 13.75 -1.61
C ASP A 204 -15.33 13.18 -0.72
N GLY A 205 -15.41 11.86 -0.60
CA GLY A 205 -16.34 11.19 0.31
C GLY A 205 -16.12 11.55 1.77
N LEU A 206 -14.87 11.57 2.22
CA LEU A 206 -14.50 11.96 3.58
C LEU A 206 -14.81 13.45 3.84
N GLU A 207 -14.54 14.32 2.89
CA GLU A 207 -14.88 15.75 3.01
C GLU A 207 -16.39 15.97 3.07
N ALA A 208 -17.18 15.24 2.28
CA ALA A 208 -18.64 15.30 2.33
C ALA A 208 -19.18 14.82 3.70
N ARG A 209 -18.58 13.76 4.27
CA ARG A 209 -18.90 13.29 5.63
C ARG A 209 -18.63 14.39 6.66
N LEU A 210 -17.47 15.01 6.62
CA LEU A 210 -17.07 16.07 7.55
C LEU A 210 -18.03 17.27 7.48
N ARG A 211 -18.43 17.69 6.27
CA ARG A 211 -19.43 18.75 6.08
C ARG A 211 -20.77 18.39 6.71
N LYS A 212 -21.21 17.13 6.55
CA LYS A 212 -22.48 16.65 7.12
C LYS A 212 -22.45 16.63 8.65
N SER A 213 -21.37 16.13 9.26
CA SER A 213 -21.21 16.09 10.71
C SER A 213 -21.21 17.51 11.32
N ARG A 214 -20.50 18.45 10.70
CA ARG A 214 -20.53 19.88 11.13
C ARG A 214 -21.91 20.51 11.00
N ALA A 215 -22.67 20.20 9.97
CA ALA A 215 -24.03 20.70 9.79
C ALA A 215 -25.00 20.17 10.85
N LEU A 216 -24.83 18.90 11.26
CA LEU A 216 -25.62 18.29 12.33
C LEU A 216 -25.28 18.91 13.69
N ALA A 217 -23.99 19.08 14.01
CA ALA A 217 -23.54 19.70 15.26
C ALA A 217 -24.12 21.11 15.45
N ARG A 218 -24.13 21.94 14.38
CA ARG A 218 -24.73 23.29 14.41
C ARG A 218 -26.24 23.29 14.66
N LYS A 219 -26.96 22.22 14.28
CA LYS A 219 -28.42 22.10 14.51
C LYS A 219 -28.74 21.63 15.93
N THR A 220 -27.80 21.00 16.61
CA THR A 220 -27.98 20.45 17.98
C THR A 220 -27.46 21.42 19.06
N GLU A 221 -26.76 22.49 18.69
CA GLU A 221 -26.43 23.57 19.65
C GLU A 221 -27.72 24.30 20.00
N PRO A 222 -28.18 24.27 21.29
CA PRO A 222 -29.33 25.07 21.71
C PRO A 222 -28.98 26.55 21.51
N THR A 223 -29.89 27.30 20.88
CA THR A 223 -29.85 28.75 20.81
C THR A 223 -29.75 29.27 22.25
N ALA A 224 -28.54 29.45 22.76
CA ALA A 224 -28.30 30.08 24.05
C ALA A 224 -28.57 31.58 23.87
N GLY A 225 -29.69 32.05 24.42
CA GLY A 225 -29.86 33.44 24.75
C GLY A 225 -31.01 34.19 24.07
N GLN A 226 -32.15 34.18 24.66
CA GLN A 226 -32.91 35.44 24.91
C GLN A 226 -33.29 35.46 26.35
#